data_a00cbc3f7f55b4490d78f3e419985f0e
#
_entry.id   a00cbc3f7f55b4490d78f3e419985f0e
#
_cell.length_a   1.000
_cell.length_b   1.000
_cell.length_c   1.000
_cell.angle_alpha   90.00
_cell.angle_beta   90.00
_cell.angle_gamma   90.00
#
_symmetry.space_group_name_H-M   'P 1'
#
loop_
_entity.id
_entity.type
_entity.pdbx_description
1 polymer ?
#
loop_
_entity_poly.entity_id
_entity_poly.type
_entity_poly.pdbx_seq_one_letter_code
_entity_poly.pdbx_strand_id
1 'polypeptide(L)'
;MTTTVASSHDGSMKPAKAMTIRLSVEQADELETVATVDNQPVSEVVRAAIAEHIEKRKRDEQFQDSLKDRISRAQQMLGKS
;
A
#
# COMPACT_ATOMS: atom_id res chain seq x y z
N MET A 1 -11.16 -12.52 -8.27
CA MET A 1 -9.97 -12.31 -9.11
C MET A 1 -8.78 -11.97 -8.23
N THR A 2 -7.63 -12.51 -8.56
CA THR A 2 -6.41 -12.26 -7.80
C THR A 2 -5.48 -11.40 -8.63
N THR A 3 -5.02 -10.31 -8.03
CA THR A 3 -4.07 -9.41 -8.67
C THR A 3 -2.76 -9.44 -7.90
N THR A 4 -1.68 -9.65 -8.61
CA THR A 4 -0.36 -9.59 -8.02
C THR A 4 0.18 -8.17 -8.17
N VAL A 5 0.50 -7.56 -7.05
CA VAL A 5 1.09 -6.24 -7.03
C VAL A 5 2.56 -6.41 -6.68
N ALA A 6 3.42 -6.09 -7.61
CA ALA A 6 4.85 -6.19 -7.40
C ALA A 6 5.49 -4.88 -7.78
N SER A 7 6.45 -4.44 -6.98
CA SER A 7 7.26 -3.28 -7.34
C SER A 7 8.15 -3.66 -8.50
N SER A 8 8.05 -2.92 -9.57
CA SER A 8 9.00 -3.09 -10.64
C SER A 8 10.35 -2.66 -10.15
N HIS A 9 11.34 -3.34 -10.64
CA HIS A 9 12.68 -2.92 -10.35
C HIS A 9 12.98 -1.65 -11.12
N ASP A 10 13.37 -0.63 -10.43
CA ASP A 10 13.60 0.68 -11.02
C ASP A 10 14.94 1.28 -10.59
N GLY A 11 15.82 0.47 -10.10
CA GLY A 11 17.10 0.95 -9.61
C GLY A 11 17.06 1.47 -8.18
N SER A 12 15.95 1.33 -7.52
CA SER A 12 15.83 1.71 -6.12
C SER A 12 16.76 0.87 -5.26
N MET A 13 17.32 1.47 -4.24
CA MET A 13 18.17 0.76 -3.29
C MET A 13 17.38 -0.13 -2.36
N LYS A 14 16.09 0.08 -2.28
CA LYS A 14 15.23 -0.70 -1.40
C LYS A 14 14.80 -1.99 -2.08
N PRO A 15 14.77 -3.11 -1.35
CA PRO A 15 14.28 -4.34 -1.93
C PRO A 15 12.82 -4.24 -2.29
N ALA A 16 12.45 -4.85 -3.39
CA ALA A 16 11.06 -4.94 -3.79
C ALA A 16 10.42 -6.13 -3.09
N LYS A 17 9.14 -6.03 -2.83
CA LYS A 17 8.39 -7.10 -2.21
C LYS A 17 7.13 -7.34 -3.02
N ALA A 18 6.91 -8.57 -3.41
CA ALA A 18 5.72 -8.95 -4.15
C ALA A 18 4.61 -9.31 -3.18
N MET A 19 3.40 -8.87 -3.50
CA MET A 19 2.23 -9.17 -2.69
C MET A 19 1.09 -9.54 -3.62
N THR A 20 0.21 -10.43 -3.15
CA THR A 20 -0.96 -10.83 -3.88
C THR A 20 -2.20 -10.43 -3.12
N ILE A 21 -3.10 -9.75 -3.79
CA ILE A 21 -4.38 -9.35 -3.20
C ILE A 21 -5.52 -9.85 -4.07
N ARG A 22 -6.69 -9.97 -3.47
CA ARG A 22 -7.90 -10.34 -4.19
C ARG A 22 -8.80 -9.14 -4.32
N LEU A 23 -9.29 -8.95 -5.52
CA LEU A 23 -10.25 -7.89 -5.81
C LEU A 23 -11.55 -8.53 -6.27
N SER A 24 -12.68 -7.90 -5.98
CA SER A 24 -13.94 -8.33 -6.56
C SER A 24 -13.89 -8.04 -8.07
N VAL A 25 -14.75 -8.72 -8.82
CA VAL A 25 -14.84 -8.47 -10.25
C VAL A 25 -15.16 -7.01 -10.52
N GLU A 26 -16.05 -6.45 -9.72
CA GLU A 26 -16.43 -5.04 -9.86
C GLU A 26 -15.26 -4.11 -9.65
N GLN A 27 -14.48 -4.34 -8.61
CA GLN A 27 -13.29 -3.51 -8.34
C GLN A 27 -12.26 -3.66 -9.45
N ALA A 28 -12.07 -4.88 -9.93
CA ALA A 28 -11.13 -5.12 -11.02
C ALA A 28 -11.55 -4.37 -12.29
N ASP A 29 -12.84 -4.40 -12.61
CA ASP A 29 -13.36 -3.69 -13.78
C ASP A 29 -13.23 -2.19 -13.64
N GLU A 30 -13.56 -1.67 -12.47
CA GLU A 30 -13.42 -0.23 -12.20
C GLU A 30 -11.96 0.21 -12.30
N LEU A 31 -11.06 -0.59 -11.77
CA LEU A 31 -9.64 -0.31 -11.83
C LEU A 31 -9.14 -0.27 -13.28
N GLU A 32 -9.57 -1.24 -14.08
CA GLU A 32 -9.21 -1.28 -15.49
C GLU A 32 -9.75 -0.06 -16.24
N THR A 33 -10.97 0.36 -15.90
CA THR A 33 -11.58 1.54 -16.51
C THR A 33 -10.78 2.78 -16.18
N VAL A 34 -10.40 2.97 -14.92
CA VAL A 34 -9.59 4.11 -14.52
C VAL A 34 -8.25 4.10 -15.26
N ALA A 35 -7.62 2.95 -15.33
CA ALA A 35 -6.34 2.82 -16.01
C ALA A 35 -6.46 3.19 -17.49
N THR A 36 -7.54 2.76 -18.12
CA THR A 36 -7.79 3.07 -19.53
C THR A 36 -8.01 4.57 -19.74
N VAL A 37 -8.85 5.17 -18.90
CA VAL A 37 -9.15 6.60 -19.00
C VAL A 37 -7.89 7.43 -18.79
N ASP A 38 -7.10 7.05 -17.81
CA ASP A 38 -5.87 7.77 -17.48
C ASP A 38 -4.70 7.40 -18.40
N ASN A 39 -4.92 6.43 -19.28
CA ASN A 39 -3.90 5.95 -20.21
C ASN A 39 -2.63 5.51 -19.47
N GLN A 40 -2.83 4.73 -18.42
CA GLN A 40 -1.75 4.22 -17.59
C GLN A 40 -1.90 2.71 -17.39
N PRO A 41 -0.81 1.99 -17.15
CA PRO A 41 -0.90 0.59 -16.78
C PRO A 41 -1.64 0.44 -15.45
N VAL A 42 -2.36 -0.66 -15.30
CA VAL A 42 -3.09 -0.94 -14.06
C VAL A 42 -2.15 -0.90 -12.85
N SER A 43 -0.95 -1.44 -13.00
CA SER A 43 0.02 -1.45 -11.91
C SER A 43 0.38 -0.06 -11.41
N GLU A 44 0.49 0.91 -12.32
CA GLU A 44 0.79 2.28 -11.93
C GLU A 44 -0.37 2.94 -11.20
N VAL A 45 -1.59 2.66 -11.65
CA VAL A 45 -2.79 3.16 -10.97
C VAL A 45 -2.84 2.61 -9.55
N VAL A 46 -2.57 1.31 -9.40
CA VAL A 46 -2.56 0.67 -8.08
C VAL A 46 -1.50 1.28 -7.18
N ARG A 47 -0.29 1.46 -7.68
CA ARG A 47 0.79 2.05 -6.89
C ARG A 47 0.47 3.45 -6.44
N ALA A 48 -0.07 4.25 -7.34
CA ALA A 48 -0.46 5.61 -7.00
C ALA A 48 -1.52 5.62 -5.92
N ALA A 49 -2.52 4.76 -6.04
CA ALA A 49 -3.59 4.66 -5.05
C ALA A 49 -3.05 4.25 -3.68
N ILE A 50 -2.15 3.29 -3.67
CA ILE A 50 -1.54 2.82 -2.43
C ILE A 50 -0.72 3.93 -1.77
N ALA A 51 0.11 4.61 -2.54
CA ALA A 51 0.93 5.68 -2.02
C ALA A 51 0.07 6.81 -1.45
N GLU A 52 -0.97 7.17 -2.17
CA GLU A 52 -1.89 8.21 -1.75
C GLU A 52 -2.62 7.85 -0.47
N HIS A 53 -3.09 6.61 -0.38
CA HIS A 53 -3.77 6.12 0.80
C HIS A 53 -2.86 6.11 2.02
N ILE A 54 -1.63 5.66 1.85
CA ILE A 54 -0.66 5.62 2.94
C ILE A 54 -0.37 7.03 3.45
N GLU A 55 -0.15 7.98 2.54
CA GLU A 55 0.09 9.36 2.93
C GLU A 55 -1.09 9.96 3.69
N LYS A 56 -2.29 9.65 3.23
CA LYS A 56 -3.50 10.11 3.90
C LYS A 56 -3.59 9.55 5.32
N ARG A 57 -3.28 8.28 5.49
CA ARG A 57 -3.32 7.65 6.81
C ARG A 57 -2.25 8.23 7.74
N LYS A 58 -1.08 8.53 7.21
CA LYS A 58 0.00 9.12 8.02
C LYS A 58 -0.39 10.47 8.61
N ARG A 59 -1.25 11.21 7.91
CA ARG A 59 -1.69 12.53 8.39
C ARG A 59 -2.84 12.45 9.37
N ASP A 60 -3.45 11.30 9.50
CA ASP A 60 -4.60 11.11 10.39
C ASP A 60 -4.11 11.04 11.84
N GLU A 61 -4.61 11.93 12.70
CA GLU A 61 -4.19 12.00 14.10
C GLU A 61 -4.48 10.71 14.85
N GLN A 62 -5.64 10.14 14.59
CA GLN A 62 -6.04 8.90 15.25
C GLN A 62 -5.11 7.76 14.87
N PHE A 63 -4.72 7.71 13.61
CA PHE A 63 -3.76 6.72 13.15
C PHE A 63 -2.42 6.92 13.83
N GLN A 64 -1.95 8.17 13.94
CA GLN A 64 -0.68 8.49 14.59
C GLN A 64 -0.68 8.08 16.05
N ASP A 65 -1.78 8.32 16.74
CA ASP A 65 -1.89 7.93 18.14
C ASP A 65 -1.83 6.41 18.30
N SER A 66 -2.53 5.69 17.44
CA SER A 66 -2.50 4.23 17.46
C SER A 66 -1.11 3.69 17.13
N LEU A 67 -0.44 4.33 16.19
CA LEU A 67 0.91 3.95 15.82
C LEU A 67 1.89 4.16 16.97
N LYS A 68 1.80 5.29 17.64
CA LYS A 68 2.64 5.58 18.81
C LYS A 68 2.43 4.55 19.90
N ASP A 69 1.19 4.18 20.12
CA ASP A 69 0.85 3.17 21.12
C ASP A 69 1.46 1.82 20.76
N ARG A 70 1.37 1.45 19.51
CA ARG A 70 1.93 0.19 19.04
C ARG A 70 3.45 0.16 19.15
N ILE A 71 4.09 1.26 18.79
CA ILE A 71 5.55 1.39 18.90
C ILE A 71 5.97 1.29 20.35
N SER A 72 5.25 1.98 21.23
CA SER A 72 5.53 1.96 22.65
C SER A 72 5.47 0.55 23.22
N ARG A 73 4.46 -0.21 22.84
CA ARG A 73 4.32 -1.60 23.29
C ARG A 73 5.46 -2.46 22.77
N ALA A 74 5.82 -2.27 21.51
CA ALA A 74 6.91 -3.02 20.92
C ALA A 74 8.22 -2.73 21.62
N GLN A 75 8.46 -1.46 21.96
CA GLN A 75 9.65 -1.06 22.69
C GLN A 75 9.69 -1.67 24.08
N GLN A 76 8.55 -1.74 24.74
CA GLN A 76 8.47 -2.37 26.06
C GLN A 76 8.84 -3.85 25.98
N MET A 77 8.40 -4.53 24.92
CA MET A 77 8.74 -5.92 24.74
C MET A 77 10.21 -6.13 24.48
N LEU A 78 10.81 -5.24 23.69
CA LEU A 78 12.23 -5.35 23.33
C LEU A 78 13.14 -4.77 24.39
N GLY A 79 12.70 -3.72 25.05
CA GLY A 79 13.52 -3.04 26.02
C GLY A 79 13.55 -3.67 27.39
N LYS A 80 12.71 -4.64 27.61
CA LYS A 80 12.71 -5.36 28.85
C LYS A 80 13.81 -6.38 28.85
N SER A 81 14.75 -6.08 29.51
CA SER A 81 15.89 -7.00 29.63
C SER A 81 15.95 -7.57 31.02
#